data_60a0d9a809391eaa8d631b92fb3af0e1
#
_entry.id   60a0d9a809391eaa8d631b92fb3af0e1
#
_cell.length_a   1.000
_cell.length_b   1.000
_cell.length_c   1.000
_cell.angle_alpha   90.00
_cell.angle_beta   90.00
_cell.angle_gamma   90.00
#
_symmetry.space_group_name_H-M   'P 1'
#
loop_
_entity.id
_entity.type
_entity.pdbx_description
1 polymer ?
#
loop_
_entity_poly.entity_id
_entity_poly.type
_entity_poly.pdbx_seq_one_letter_code
_entity_poly.pdbx_strand_id
1 'polypeptide(L)'
;MSKLMDSIIKKATKLYKTIVLPEGEEPRVIEAARYIIDNKIAKVILLGDREVIKSVRPDIATDDIEVINPKNSDKFEIYSNTLFELRKAKGMTIEQAQSLVKNNNLFFGALMLKLGEAEGMVGGAINSTGNVLRAGLQVVKTAPGVSTVSSCFLMSFDNTLYKDNEVMVFGDCAVNPDPNADQLCDIAISTANSAATLAGI
;
A
#
# COMPACT_ATOMS: atom_id res chain seq x y z
N MET A 1 -16.04 6.18 -15.55
CA MET A 1 -15.59 6.18 -14.12
C MET A 1 -16.37 7.23 -13.35
N SER A 2 -16.50 7.15 -12.01
CA SER A 2 -17.16 8.22 -11.27
C SER A 2 -16.32 9.51 -11.29
N LYS A 3 -16.96 10.67 -11.14
CA LYS A 3 -16.26 11.98 -11.06
C LYS A 3 -15.16 11.98 -9.97
N LEU A 4 -15.40 11.25 -8.87
CA LEU A 4 -14.43 11.08 -7.79
C LEU A 4 -13.16 10.36 -8.30
N MET A 5 -13.31 9.23 -8.98
CA MET A 5 -12.18 8.46 -9.50
C MET A 5 -11.39 9.26 -10.53
N ASP A 6 -12.07 9.96 -11.44
CA ASP A 6 -11.41 10.82 -12.43
C ASP A 6 -10.58 11.94 -11.75
N SER A 7 -11.11 12.52 -10.66
CA SER A 7 -10.39 13.51 -9.85
C SER A 7 -9.16 12.92 -9.17
N ILE A 8 -9.29 11.73 -8.56
CA ILE A 8 -8.19 11.03 -7.89
C ILE A 8 -7.09 10.67 -8.88
N ILE A 9 -7.44 10.08 -10.03
CA ILE A 9 -6.49 9.72 -11.09
C ILE A 9 -5.75 10.97 -11.58
N LYS A 10 -6.48 12.08 -11.82
CA LYS A 10 -5.86 13.34 -12.25
C LYS A 10 -4.87 13.90 -11.23
N LYS A 11 -5.16 13.78 -9.93
CA LYS A 11 -4.22 14.16 -8.86
C LYS A 11 -3.00 13.22 -8.85
N ALA A 12 -3.22 11.91 -8.92
CA ALA A 12 -2.14 10.91 -8.93
C ALA A 12 -1.19 11.10 -10.12
N THR A 13 -1.72 11.28 -11.33
CA THR A 13 -0.94 11.53 -12.55
C THR A 13 -0.05 12.78 -12.43
N LYS A 14 -0.51 13.83 -11.75
CA LYS A 14 0.31 15.04 -11.52
C LYS A 14 1.45 14.78 -10.54
N LEU A 15 1.23 13.95 -9.53
CA LEU A 15 2.22 13.62 -8.52
C LEU A 15 3.25 12.60 -9.05
N TYR A 16 2.81 11.69 -9.89
CA TYR A 16 3.60 10.64 -10.54
C TYR A 16 4.58 9.92 -9.60
N LYS A 17 4.06 9.46 -8.45
CA LYS A 17 4.82 8.84 -7.37
C LYS A 17 5.19 7.39 -7.68
N THR A 18 6.22 6.88 -7.01
CA THR A 18 6.64 5.46 -7.11
C THR A 18 5.83 4.62 -6.13
N ILE A 19 5.13 3.61 -6.62
CA ILE A 19 4.27 2.71 -5.85
C ILE A 19 4.78 1.27 -5.97
N VAL A 20 4.98 0.63 -4.83
CA VAL A 20 5.35 -0.79 -4.75
C VAL A 20 4.09 -1.64 -4.68
N LEU A 21 4.04 -2.67 -5.52
CA LEU A 21 3.03 -3.71 -5.50
C LEU A 21 3.70 -5.03 -5.06
N PRO A 22 3.57 -5.41 -3.78
CA PRO A 22 4.34 -6.53 -3.20
C PRO A 22 3.85 -7.91 -3.66
N GLU A 23 2.68 -7.99 -4.27
CA GLU A 23 2.05 -9.22 -4.75
C GLU A 23 2.19 -9.31 -6.29
N GLY A 24 3.40 -9.04 -6.80
CA GLY A 24 3.67 -8.87 -8.23
C GLY A 24 3.46 -10.12 -9.09
N GLU A 25 3.35 -11.30 -8.49
CA GLU A 25 3.06 -12.56 -9.19
C GLU A 25 1.54 -12.85 -9.29
N GLU A 26 0.68 -12.00 -8.71
CA GLU A 26 -0.78 -12.13 -8.77
C GLU A 26 -1.31 -11.54 -10.10
N PRO A 27 -2.11 -12.31 -10.89
CA PRO A 27 -2.58 -11.88 -12.21
C PRO A 27 -3.28 -10.51 -12.22
N ARG A 28 -4.13 -10.23 -11.23
CA ARG A 28 -4.87 -8.96 -11.10
C ARG A 28 -3.94 -7.79 -10.80
N VAL A 29 -2.85 -8.04 -10.06
CA VAL A 29 -1.84 -7.03 -9.72
C VAL A 29 -1.01 -6.69 -10.96
N ILE A 30 -0.65 -7.68 -11.79
CA ILE A 30 0.05 -7.46 -13.06
C ILE A 30 -0.82 -6.62 -14.01
N GLU A 31 -2.10 -6.93 -14.12
CA GLU A 31 -3.05 -6.17 -14.93
C GLU A 31 -3.19 -4.73 -14.44
N ALA A 32 -3.33 -4.54 -13.12
CA ALA A 32 -3.39 -3.23 -12.51
C ALA A 32 -2.09 -2.43 -12.75
N ALA A 33 -0.91 -3.06 -12.63
CA ALA A 33 0.37 -2.44 -12.90
C ALA A 33 0.45 -1.94 -14.35
N ARG A 34 0.02 -2.75 -15.32
CA ARG A 34 -0.02 -2.37 -16.74
C ARG A 34 -0.95 -1.17 -16.96
N TYR A 35 -2.15 -1.23 -16.40
CA TYR A 35 -3.10 -0.11 -16.50
C TYR A 35 -2.53 1.19 -15.92
N ILE A 36 -1.88 1.14 -14.76
CA ILE A 36 -1.27 2.31 -14.10
C ILE A 36 -0.18 2.94 -14.97
N ILE A 37 0.67 2.11 -15.59
CA ILE A 37 1.78 2.56 -16.44
C ILE A 37 1.25 3.14 -17.74
N ASP A 38 0.35 2.46 -18.43
CA ASP A 38 -0.24 2.90 -19.71
C ASP A 38 -0.95 4.25 -19.56
N ASN A 39 -1.60 4.46 -18.43
CA ASN A 39 -2.29 5.72 -18.14
C ASN A 39 -1.41 6.75 -17.41
N LYS A 40 -0.11 6.48 -17.22
CA LYS A 40 0.88 7.36 -16.56
C LYS A 40 0.41 7.85 -15.19
N ILE A 41 -0.27 6.99 -14.42
CA ILE A 41 -0.82 7.34 -13.11
C ILE A 41 0.28 7.41 -12.06
N ALA A 42 1.20 6.43 -12.09
CA ALA A 42 2.32 6.31 -11.15
C ALA A 42 3.47 5.52 -11.79
N LYS A 43 4.67 5.58 -11.20
CA LYS A 43 5.71 4.58 -11.41
C LYS A 43 5.38 3.35 -10.59
N VAL A 44 5.59 2.17 -11.15
CA VAL A 44 5.25 0.90 -10.48
C VAL A 44 6.50 0.05 -10.33
N ILE A 45 6.68 -0.52 -9.13
CA ILE A 45 7.65 -1.58 -8.85
C ILE A 45 6.87 -2.82 -8.43
N LEU A 46 7.03 -3.92 -9.16
CA LEU A 46 6.52 -5.23 -8.79
C LEU A 46 7.55 -6.00 -7.96
N LEU A 47 7.12 -6.60 -6.84
CA LEU A 47 7.97 -7.52 -6.10
C LEU A 47 7.62 -8.97 -6.46
N GLY A 48 8.62 -9.71 -6.92
CA GLY A 48 8.45 -11.10 -7.32
C GLY A 48 9.52 -11.56 -8.30
N ASP A 49 9.35 -12.76 -8.80
CA ASP A 49 10.23 -13.32 -9.82
C ASP A 49 9.75 -12.92 -11.22
N ARG A 50 10.63 -12.33 -12.03
CA ARG A 50 10.30 -11.82 -13.37
C ARG A 50 9.80 -12.91 -14.30
N GLU A 51 10.38 -14.10 -14.23
CA GLU A 51 9.96 -15.21 -15.11
C GLU A 51 8.60 -15.76 -14.69
N VAL A 52 8.32 -15.80 -13.40
CA VAL A 52 7.00 -16.17 -12.87
C VAL A 52 5.95 -15.15 -13.33
N ILE A 53 6.23 -13.86 -13.18
CA ILE A 53 5.33 -12.76 -13.61
C ILE A 53 5.01 -12.90 -15.10
N LYS A 54 6.01 -13.11 -15.96
CA LYS A 54 5.82 -13.32 -17.40
C LYS A 54 5.00 -14.58 -17.71
N SER A 55 5.22 -15.66 -16.96
CA SER A 55 4.50 -16.93 -17.20
C SER A 55 3.03 -16.87 -16.78
N VAL A 56 2.72 -16.10 -15.73
CA VAL A 56 1.37 -15.93 -15.19
C VAL A 56 0.47 -15.11 -16.14
N ARG A 57 1.02 -14.06 -16.73
CA ARG A 57 0.31 -13.19 -17.70
C ARG A 57 1.17 -12.94 -18.94
N PRO A 58 1.32 -13.98 -19.80
CA PRO A 58 2.13 -13.89 -21.02
C PRO A 58 1.53 -12.94 -22.07
N ASP A 59 0.26 -12.58 -21.91
CA ASP A 59 -0.48 -11.63 -22.74
C ASP A 59 -0.20 -10.16 -22.37
N ILE A 60 0.42 -9.91 -21.22
CA ILE A 60 0.74 -8.54 -20.72
C ILE A 60 2.21 -8.27 -20.88
N ALA A 61 2.54 -7.17 -21.58
CA ALA A 61 3.93 -6.70 -21.66
C ALA A 61 4.40 -6.21 -20.28
N THR A 62 5.49 -6.80 -19.79
CA THR A 62 6.08 -6.47 -18.48
C THR A 62 7.53 -6.04 -18.56
N ASP A 63 8.11 -5.93 -19.75
CA ASP A 63 9.55 -5.65 -19.93
C ASP A 63 9.92 -4.23 -19.51
N ASP A 64 8.99 -3.29 -19.59
CA ASP A 64 9.11 -1.90 -19.15
C ASP A 64 8.69 -1.67 -17.69
N ILE A 65 8.26 -2.73 -16.99
CA ILE A 65 7.93 -2.67 -15.56
C ILE A 65 9.16 -3.02 -14.73
N GLU A 66 9.47 -2.19 -13.75
CA GLU A 66 10.51 -2.51 -12.78
C GLU A 66 10.07 -3.69 -11.91
N VAL A 67 10.85 -4.77 -11.92
CA VAL A 67 10.61 -5.96 -11.10
C VAL A 67 11.82 -6.21 -10.21
N ILE A 68 11.57 -6.30 -8.91
CA ILE A 68 12.60 -6.62 -7.91
C ILE A 68 12.23 -7.96 -7.26
N ASN A 69 13.18 -8.91 -7.31
CA ASN A 69 13.06 -10.17 -6.59
C ASN A 69 13.76 -10.04 -5.22
N PRO A 70 13.01 -10.04 -4.09
CA PRO A 70 13.59 -9.93 -2.75
C PRO A 70 14.66 -10.98 -2.44
N LYS A 71 14.55 -12.17 -3.07
CA LYS A 71 15.49 -13.29 -2.85
C LYS A 71 16.89 -13.04 -3.38
N ASN A 72 16.98 -12.19 -4.42
CA ASN A 72 18.22 -11.91 -5.15
C ASN A 72 18.59 -10.42 -5.13
N SER A 73 17.98 -9.64 -4.25
CA SER A 73 18.19 -8.19 -4.17
C SER A 73 19.55 -7.86 -3.52
N ASP A 74 20.28 -6.92 -4.09
CA ASP A 74 21.47 -6.30 -3.51
C ASP A 74 21.18 -5.51 -2.23
N LYS A 75 19.92 -5.16 -1.97
CA LYS A 75 19.44 -4.46 -0.78
C LYS A 75 19.26 -5.38 0.44
N PHE A 76 19.45 -6.69 0.28
CA PHE A 76 19.16 -7.67 1.33
C PHE A 76 19.80 -7.35 2.68
N GLU A 77 21.08 -7.03 2.70
CA GLU A 77 21.81 -6.74 3.95
C GLU A 77 21.33 -5.44 4.60
N ILE A 78 21.18 -4.37 3.81
CA ILE A 78 20.71 -3.07 4.31
C ILE A 78 19.32 -3.21 4.90
N TYR A 79 18.41 -3.89 4.21
CA TYR A 79 17.03 -4.08 4.67
C TYR A 79 16.95 -4.97 5.91
N SER A 80 17.74 -6.04 5.96
CA SER A 80 17.80 -6.93 7.11
C SER A 80 18.29 -6.20 8.36
N ASN A 81 19.37 -5.44 8.23
CA ASN A 81 19.90 -4.63 9.33
C ASN A 81 18.91 -3.54 9.75
N THR A 82 18.27 -2.86 8.80
CA THR A 82 17.25 -1.85 9.10
C THR A 82 16.08 -2.45 9.88
N LEU A 83 15.55 -3.60 9.44
CA LEU A 83 14.46 -4.27 10.12
C LEU A 83 14.86 -4.72 11.52
N PHE A 84 16.05 -5.31 11.67
CA PHE A 84 16.60 -5.70 12.95
C PHE A 84 16.69 -4.51 13.91
N GLU A 85 17.30 -3.39 13.50
CA GLU A 85 17.42 -2.20 14.32
C GLU A 85 16.05 -1.64 14.75
N LEU A 86 15.05 -1.66 13.88
CA LEU A 86 13.70 -1.22 14.19
C LEU A 86 13.00 -2.13 15.22
N ARG A 87 13.39 -3.40 15.31
CA ARG A 87 12.64 -4.42 16.06
C ARG A 87 13.43 -5.14 17.15
N LYS A 88 14.74 -4.95 17.27
CA LYS A 88 15.57 -5.62 18.31
C LYS A 88 15.06 -5.41 19.73
N ALA A 89 14.58 -4.20 20.06
CA ALA A 89 13.98 -3.91 21.36
C ALA A 89 12.66 -4.67 21.64
N LYS A 90 12.08 -5.31 20.60
CA LYS A 90 10.89 -6.16 20.68
C LYS A 90 11.24 -7.65 20.52
N GLY A 91 12.52 -8.00 20.64
CA GLY A 91 13.02 -9.38 20.65
C GLY A 91 13.27 -9.99 19.27
N MET A 92 13.28 -9.21 18.18
CA MET A 92 13.64 -9.73 16.86
C MET A 92 15.14 -10.04 16.81
N THR A 93 15.51 -11.22 16.27
CA THR A 93 16.91 -11.55 15.96
C THR A 93 17.26 -11.14 14.54
N ILE A 94 18.57 -11.10 14.23
CA ILE A 94 19.00 -10.76 12.86
C ILE A 94 18.57 -11.82 11.84
N GLU A 95 18.58 -13.11 12.24
CA GLU A 95 18.16 -14.21 11.39
C GLU A 95 16.66 -14.13 11.06
N GLN A 96 15.84 -13.71 12.03
CA GLN A 96 14.42 -13.46 11.81
C GLN A 96 14.20 -12.29 10.83
N ALA A 97 14.97 -11.21 10.99
CA ALA A 97 14.90 -10.07 10.07
C ALA A 97 15.31 -10.48 8.65
N GLN A 98 16.41 -11.22 8.50
CA GLN A 98 16.87 -11.76 7.23
C GLN A 98 15.83 -12.67 6.56
N SER A 99 15.21 -13.55 7.34
CA SER A 99 14.16 -14.44 6.84
C SER A 99 12.93 -13.65 6.35
N LEU A 100 12.51 -12.62 7.07
CA LEU A 100 11.38 -11.78 6.67
C LEU A 100 11.70 -10.98 5.39
N VAL A 101 12.86 -10.37 5.30
CA VAL A 101 13.27 -9.60 4.12
C VAL A 101 13.33 -10.48 2.87
N LYS A 102 13.84 -11.70 3.00
CA LYS A 102 14.01 -12.62 1.88
C LYS A 102 12.71 -13.26 1.41
N ASN A 103 11.79 -13.58 2.35
CA ASN A 103 10.66 -14.45 2.09
C ASN A 103 9.30 -13.76 2.22
N ASN A 104 9.27 -12.46 2.51
CA ASN A 104 8.03 -11.72 2.68
C ASN A 104 8.07 -10.38 1.95
N ASN A 105 7.44 -10.34 0.79
CA ASN A 105 7.40 -9.17 -0.07
C ASN A 105 6.76 -7.94 0.60
N LEU A 106 5.82 -8.13 1.55
CA LEU A 106 5.22 -7.01 2.28
C LEU A 106 6.27 -6.30 3.16
N PHE A 107 7.13 -7.06 3.86
CA PHE A 107 8.21 -6.48 4.64
C PHE A 107 9.26 -5.82 3.76
N PHE A 108 9.62 -6.45 2.64
CA PHE A 108 10.55 -5.86 1.69
C PHE A 108 10.03 -4.52 1.14
N GLY A 109 8.78 -4.49 0.66
CA GLY A 109 8.14 -3.26 0.17
C GLY A 109 8.01 -2.18 1.25
N ALA A 110 7.65 -2.56 2.49
CA ALA A 110 7.59 -1.61 3.60
C ALA A 110 8.97 -1.00 3.92
N LEU A 111 10.06 -1.75 3.75
CA LEU A 111 11.43 -1.25 3.91
C LEU A 111 11.83 -0.29 2.78
N MET A 112 11.38 -0.52 1.55
CA MET A 112 11.54 0.44 0.45
C MET A 112 10.92 1.80 0.82
N LEU A 113 9.71 1.79 1.39
CA LEU A 113 9.07 3.02 1.87
C LEU A 113 9.86 3.67 3.00
N LYS A 114 10.30 2.86 3.96
CA LYS A 114 11.06 3.34 5.14
C LYS A 114 12.35 4.03 4.76
N LEU A 115 13.01 3.57 3.71
CA LEU A 115 14.28 4.10 3.21
C LEU A 115 14.10 5.17 2.11
N GLY A 116 12.86 5.50 1.74
CA GLY A 116 12.56 6.54 0.76
C GLY A 116 12.78 6.13 -0.70
N GLU A 117 12.86 4.84 -0.98
CA GLU A 117 13.00 4.31 -2.34
C GLU A 117 11.66 4.23 -3.08
N ALA A 118 10.55 4.27 -2.35
CA ALA A 118 9.20 4.40 -2.89
C ALA A 118 8.33 5.25 -1.95
N GLU A 119 7.27 5.86 -2.49
CA GLU A 119 6.40 6.73 -1.70
C GLU A 119 5.10 6.06 -1.24
N GLY A 120 4.79 4.88 -1.78
CA GLY A 120 3.61 4.13 -1.37
C GLY A 120 3.72 2.65 -1.68
N MET A 121 2.93 1.85 -0.95
CA MET A 121 2.77 0.42 -1.21
C MET A 121 1.28 0.08 -1.17
N VAL A 122 0.83 -0.69 -2.15
CA VAL A 122 -0.55 -1.20 -2.21
C VAL A 122 -0.49 -2.72 -2.26
N GLY A 123 -1.09 -3.36 -1.28
CA GLY A 123 -1.13 -4.83 -1.14
C GLY A 123 -2.44 -5.30 -0.53
N GLY A 124 -2.67 -6.62 -0.55
CA GLY A 124 -3.87 -7.26 0.00
C GLY A 124 -4.70 -7.99 -1.07
N ALA A 125 -4.14 -8.20 -2.26
CA ALA A 125 -4.79 -9.01 -3.29
C ALA A 125 -4.86 -10.51 -2.89
N ILE A 126 -3.80 -11.00 -2.23
CA ILE A 126 -3.69 -12.37 -1.70
C ILE A 126 -3.35 -12.42 -0.21
N ASN A 127 -2.84 -11.33 0.35
CA ASN A 127 -2.54 -11.24 1.78
C ASN A 127 -3.76 -10.75 2.57
N SER A 128 -3.89 -11.24 3.80
CA SER A 128 -4.88 -10.73 4.75
C SER A 128 -4.57 -9.30 5.17
N THR A 129 -5.61 -8.55 5.55
CA THR A 129 -5.46 -7.19 6.14
C THR A 129 -4.46 -7.19 7.29
N GLY A 130 -4.49 -8.19 8.17
CA GLY A 130 -3.55 -8.30 9.29
C GLY A 130 -2.09 -8.45 8.86
N ASN A 131 -1.80 -9.13 7.75
CA ASN A 131 -0.43 -9.27 7.25
C ASN A 131 0.08 -7.95 6.67
N VAL A 132 -0.73 -7.22 5.90
CA VAL A 132 -0.38 -5.90 5.35
C VAL A 132 -0.15 -4.90 6.49
N LEU A 133 -1.07 -4.82 7.45
CA LEU A 133 -0.96 -3.94 8.61
C LEU A 133 0.28 -4.27 9.47
N ARG A 134 0.60 -5.56 9.64
CA ARG A 134 1.79 -5.98 10.39
C ARG A 134 3.07 -5.43 9.77
N ALA A 135 3.25 -5.55 8.47
CA ALA A 135 4.41 -4.99 7.78
C ALA A 135 4.45 -3.46 7.90
N GLY A 136 3.34 -2.79 7.66
CA GLY A 136 3.22 -1.33 7.79
C GLY A 136 3.55 -0.85 9.20
N LEU A 137 2.91 -1.41 10.23
CA LEU A 137 3.11 -1.01 11.62
C LEU A 137 4.51 -1.32 12.16
N GLN A 138 5.11 -2.45 11.74
CA GLN A 138 6.43 -2.83 12.22
C GLN A 138 7.55 -2.04 11.59
N VAL A 139 7.40 -1.57 10.35
CA VAL A 139 8.44 -0.91 9.56
C VAL A 139 8.17 0.57 9.39
N VAL A 140 7.03 0.95 8.81
CA VAL A 140 6.69 2.34 8.48
C VAL A 140 6.21 3.09 9.71
N LYS A 141 5.39 2.45 10.54
CA LYS A 141 4.71 3.00 11.73
C LYS A 141 3.58 3.97 11.37
N THR A 142 2.94 4.54 12.39
CA THR A 142 1.93 5.58 12.26
C THR A 142 2.57 6.95 11.99
N ALA A 143 1.79 7.88 11.42
CA ALA A 143 2.20 9.27 11.32
C ALA A 143 2.41 9.90 12.72
N PRO A 144 3.29 10.91 12.86
CA PRO A 144 3.46 11.61 14.13
C PRO A 144 2.12 12.14 14.67
N GLY A 145 1.87 11.90 15.96
CA GLY A 145 0.63 12.32 16.63
C GLY A 145 -0.59 11.41 16.39
N VAL A 146 -0.47 10.36 15.60
CA VAL A 146 -1.54 9.37 15.38
C VAL A 146 -1.22 8.11 16.16
N SER A 147 -2.06 7.78 17.14
CA SER A 147 -1.89 6.57 17.96
C SER A 147 -2.65 5.37 17.41
N THR A 148 -3.75 5.61 16.71
CA THR A 148 -4.66 4.58 16.21
C THR A 148 -4.65 4.52 14.69
N VAL A 149 -4.29 3.35 14.13
CA VAL A 149 -4.48 3.07 12.71
C VAL A 149 -5.94 2.81 12.44
N SER A 150 -6.48 3.45 11.40
CA SER A 150 -7.86 3.26 10.97
C SER A 150 -7.97 3.07 9.47
N SER A 151 -9.12 2.61 9.03
CA SER A 151 -9.49 2.48 7.63
C SER A 151 -10.69 3.35 7.29
N CYS A 152 -10.84 3.70 6.01
CA CYS A 152 -12.04 4.38 5.55
C CYS A 152 -12.49 3.87 4.18
N PHE A 153 -13.80 3.93 3.93
CA PHE A 153 -14.39 3.78 2.61
C PHE A 153 -14.83 5.13 2.07
N LEU A 154 -14.46 5.41 0.83
CA LEU A 154 -15.04 6.51 0.05
C LEU A 154 -16.13 5.91 -0.84
N MET A 155 -17.38 6.22 -0.52
CA MET A 155 -18.56 5.74 -1.24
C MET A 155 -19.01 6.81 -2.22
N SER A 156 -18.97 6.50 -3.52
CA SER A 156 -19.46 7.39 -4.59
C SER A 156 -20.83 6.93 -5.06
N PHE A 157 -21.79 7.83 -5.12
CA PHE A 157 -23.15 7.56 -5.51
C PHE A 157 -23.48 8.23 -6.85
N ASP A 158 -23.81 7.44 -7.85
CA ASP A 158 -24.14 7.92 -9.20
C ASP A 158 -25.66 8.12 -9.40
N ASN A 159 -26.46 8.02 -8.32
CA ASN A 159 -27.90 8.08 -8.42
C ASN A 159 -28.50 9.40 -7.92
N THR A 160 -29.73 9.69 -8.38
CA THR A 160 -30.45 10.92 -8.09
C THR A 160 -31.02 11.04 -6.67
N LEU A 161 -30.96 9.98 -5.86
CA LEU A 161 -31.50 9.97 -4.49
C LEU A 161 -30.63 10.77 -3.51
N TYR A 162 -29.33 10.90 -3.81
CA TYR A 162 -28.36 11.60 -2.96
C TYR A 162 -27.75 12.81 -3.67
N LYS A 163 -28.59 13.64 -4.30
CA LYS A 163 -28.17 14.76 -5.16
C LYS A 163 -27.16 15.72 -4.53
N ASP A 164 -27.24 15.89 -3.20
CA ASP A 164 -26.38 16.81 -2.47
C ASP A 164 -25.13 16.14 -1.84
N ASN A 165 -25.07 14.79 -1.88
CA ASN A 165 -23.98 13.99 -1.31
C ASN A 165 -23.51 12.94 -2.30
N GLU A 166 -22.78 13.36 -3.35
CA GLU A 166 -22.20 12.44 -4.33
C GLU A 166 -21.14 11.51 -3.72
N VAL A 167 -20.55 11.88 -2.59
CA VAL A 167 -19.51 11.12 -1.89
C VAL A 167 -19.77 11.12 -0.39
N MET A 168 -19.69 9.95 0.22
CA MET A 168 -19.67 9.77 1.68
C MET A 168 -18.40 9.04 2.10
N VAL A 169 -17.88 9.36 3.28
CA VAL A 169 -16.71 8.71 3.84
C VAL A 169 -17.08 8.04 5.16
N PHE A 170 -16.77 6.74 5.26
CA PHE A 170 -17.06 5.93 6.44
C PHE A 170 -15.73 5.47 7.05
N GLY A 171 -15.53 5.68 8.33
CA GLY A 171 -14.39 5.20 9.12
C GLY A 171 -14.85 4.85 10.54
N ASP A 172 -14.31 3.83 11.16
CA ASP A 172 -13.41 2.81 10.68
C ASP A 172 -14.20 1.65 10.04
N CYS A 173 -13.59 1.01 9.02
CA CYS A 173 -14.29 -0.03 8.27
C CYS A 173 -13.76 -1.45 8.51
N ALA A 174 -12.51 -1.62 9.02
CA ALA A 174 -11.91 -2.94 9.03
C ALA A 174 -10.75 -3.15 10.03
N VAL A 175 -10.40 -2.19 10.86
CA VAL A 175 -9.20 -2.26 11.71
C VAL A 175 -9.55 -2.35 13.19
N ASN A 176 -10.48 -1.54 13.67
CA ASN A 176 -10.83 -1.44 15.09
C ASN A 176 -12.26 -1.89 15.33
N PRO A 177 -12.51 -3.13 15.79
CA PRO A 177 -13.86 -3.65 15.95
C PRO A 177 -14.61 -3.04 17.15
N ASP A 178 -13.88 -2.59 18.18
CA ASP A 178 -14.46 -2.00 19.40
C ASP A 178 -13.58 -0.84 19.90
N PRO A 179 -13.61 0.31 19.21
CA PRO A 179 -12.77 1.45 19.58
C PRO A 179 -13.29 2.17 20.82
N ASN A 180 -12.38 2.52 21.74
CA ASN A 180 -12.70 3.41 22.85
C ASN A 180 -12.83 4.88 22.39
N ALA A 181 -13.15 5.80 23.31
CA ALA A 181 -13.38 7.22 22.98
C ALA A 181 -12.16 7.91 22.32
N ASP A 182 -10.94 7.66 22.82
CA ASP A 182 -9.72 8.24 22.25
C ASP A 182 -9.45 7.70 20.85
N GLN A 183 -9.66 6.40 20.65
CA GLN A 183 -9.53 5.77 19.34
C GLN A 183 -10.57 6.29 18.35
N LEU A 184 -11.83 6.52 18.80
CA LEU A 184 -12.85 7.14 17.95
C LEU A 184 -12.48 8.56 17.53
N CYS A 185 -11.83 9.33 18.40
CA CYS A 185 -11.30 10.64 18.08
C CYS A 185 -10.23 10.57 16.97
N ASP A 186 -9.23 9.68 17.12
CA ASP A 186 -8.20 9.46 16.10
C ASP A 186 -8.81 9.01 14.76
N ILE A 187 -9.78 8.09 14.80
CA ILE A 187 -10.50 7.60 13.62
C ILE A 187 -11.22 8.74 12.91
N ALA A 188 -11.97 9.57 13.66
CA ALA A 188 -12.71 10.69 13.10
C ALA A 188 -11.78 11.71 12.41
N ILE A 189 -10.70 12.10 13.07
CA ILE A 189 -9.71 13.04 12.52
C ILE A 189 -9.05 12.47 11.26
N SER A 190 -8.62 11.20 11.31
CA SER A 190 -7.97 10.54 10.17
C SER A 190 -8.93 10.38 8.99
N THR A 191 -10.18 10.07 9.25
CA THR A 191 -11.24 9.96 8.24
C THR A 191 -11.54 11.31 7.60
N ALA A 192 -11.66 12.37 8.39
CA ALA A 192 -11.87 13.74 7.89
C ALA A 192 -10.69 14.20 7.01
N ASN A 193 -9.45 13.92 7.41
CA ASN A 193 -8.26 14.23 6.59
C ASN A 193 -8.27 13.45 5.26
N SER A 194 -8.71 12.20 5.28
CA SER A 194 -8.85 11.39 4.06
C SER A 194 -9.95 11.95 3.14
N ALA A 195 -11.08 12.37 3.70
CA ALA A 195 -12.17 13.02 2.97
C ALA A 195 -11.72 14.30 2.27
N ALA A 196 -11.06 15.20 3.00
CA ALA A 196 -10.52 16.44 2.46
C ALA A 196 -9.47 16.19 1.35
N THR A 197 -8.55 15.24 1.58
CA THR A 197 -7.45 14.98 0.65
C THR A 197 -7.92 14.29 -0.63
N LEU A 198 -8.77 13.28 -0.52
CA LEU A 198 -9.16 12.42 -1.64
C LEU A 198 -10.41 12.94 -2.35
N ALA A 199 -11.44 13.32 -1.60
CA ALA A 199 -12.72 13.73 -2.13
C ALA A 199 -12.89 15.26 -2.21
N GLY A 200 -12.16 16.03 -1.42
CA GLY A 200 -12.25 17.49 -1.37
C GLY A 200 -13.48 17.99 -0.58
N ILE A 201 -13.95 17.21 0.39
CA ILE A 201 -15.09 17.48 1.25
C ILE A 201 -14.66 17.53 2.71
#